data_e004b847443019e4f3e3eb06e25c01a9
#
_entry.id   e004b847443019e4f3e3eb06e25c01a9
#
_cell.length_a   1.000
_cell.length_b   1.000
_cell.length_c   1.000
_cell.angle_alpha   90.00
_cell.angle_beta   90.00
_cell.angle_gamma   90.00
#
_symmetry.space_group_name_H-M   'P 1'
#
loop_
_entity.id
_entity.type
_entity.pdbx_description
1 polymer ?
#
loop_
_entity_poly.entity_id
_entity_poly.type
_entity_poly.pdbx_seq_one_letter_code
_entity_poly.pdbx_strand_id
1 'polypeptide(L)'
;MEIRIIMFIRFITAVIIILFSFDGLAEDKINKTSTSRHDMAKSHIKASEPINVDIYAVLDRVFDINISERSYKAEAEVILKWRPSKDDLNIISKLKEHHYSGSHAQEILEQIWHPEFIVKSELSRREQLFRTVSINPDGSIEIFEKFSTYLPIKSEMTSYPFGNLDLNIGMVAFKHDSSEMLFKPVSFSIGHIDSNDSIGHIDNNDNVIIGNWSLLGKSMDTLLDNRLSSNHDIYSKLSLSFTLKHDFLDSLQKIFIPILGVLFISLMLNTFSSMRFKENIDMRVMGQISLLLTTFALKFTLSDDIPSTHYLTLIDYLFIITTIVVIFNLLFSVVLGEYYLDGGGDKIRKIEKISDYAAPIITLGVVICIFYLNIN
;
A
#
# COMPACT_ATOMS: atom_id res chain seq x y z
N MET A 1 -11.95 18.51 46.20
CA MET A 1 -10.63 18.06 45.74
C MET A 1 -10.70 16.68 45.07
N GLU A 2 -11.20 15.68 45.78
CA GLU A 2 -11.36 14.30 45.24
C GLU A 2 -12.23 14.24 43.97
N ILE A 3 -13.28 15.05 43.89
CA ILE A 3 -14.21 15.07 42.74
C ILE A 3 -13.52 15.49 41.45
N ARG A 4 -12.59 16.46 41.48
CA ARG A 4 -11.86 16.92 40.26
C ARG A 4 -10.84 15.89 39.80
N ILE A 5 -10.16 15.18 40.73
CA ILE A 5 -9.25 14.08 40.40
C ILE A 5 -10.03 12.89 39.83
N ILE A 6 -11.17 12.58 40.40
CA ILE A 6 -12.07 11.52 39.91
C ILE A 6 -12.64 11.88 38.53
N MET A 7 -13.05 13.13 38.33
CA MET A 7 -13.48 13.59 37.00
C MET A 7 -12.35 13.50 35.96
N PHE A 8 -11.13 13.83 36.33
CA PHE A 8 -9.96 13.77 35.45
C PHE A 8 -9.59 12.31 35.10
N ILE A 9 -9.60 11.42 36.06
CA ILE A 9 -9.42 9.98 35.83
C ILE A 9 -10.55 9.41 34.98
N ARG A 10 -11.80 9.81 35.20
CA ARG A 10 -12.95 9.42 34.37
C ARG A 10 -12.86 9.96 32.94
N PHE A 11 -12.34 11.18 32.77
CA PHE A 11 -12.09 11.74 31.43
C PHE A 11 -11.04 10.91 30.67
N ILE A 12 -9.96 10.51 31.34
CA ILE A 12 -8.92 9.65 30.72
C ILE A 12 -9.46 8.28 30.38
N THR A 13 -10.19 7.65 31.31
CA THR A 13 -10.84 6.35 31.02
C THR A 13 -11.86 6.48 29.90
N ALA A 14 -12.61 7.57 29.80
CA ALA A 14 -13.54 7.81 28.70
C ALA A 14 -12.79 7.99 27.35
N VAL A 15 -11.67 8.73 27.32
CA VAL A 15 -10.84 8.89 26.12
C VAL A 15 -10.22 7.55 25.69
N ILE A 16 -9.74 6.74 26.64
CA ILE A 16 -9.22 5.40 26.33
C ILE A 16 -10.34 4.49 25.80
N ILE A 17 -11.53 4.51 26.43
CA ILE A 17 -12.68 3.74 25.97
C ILE A 17 -13.14 4.18 24.58
N ILE A 18 -13.15 5.49 24.28
CA ILE A 18 -13.49 6.00 22.95
C ILE A 18 -12.49 5.51 21.90
N LEU A 19 -11.18 5.51 22.20
CA LEU A 19 -10.15 5.01 21.28
C LEU A 19 -10.34 3.51 20.94
N PHE A 20 -10.68 2.70 21.94
CA PHE A 20 -10.97 1.28 21.74
C PHE A 20 -12.36 1.01 21.12
N SER A 21 -13.30 1.95 21.21
CA SER A 21 -14.64 1.80 20.60
C SER A 21 -14.64 2.07 19.09
N PHE A 22 -13.64 2.74 18.56
CA PHE A 22 -13.52 2.99 17.10
C PHE A 22 -13.14 1.73 16.32
N ASP A 23 -12.42 0.77 16.90
CA ASP A 23 -12.11 -0.51 16.26
C ASP A 23 -13.35 -1.42 16.08
N GLY A 24 -14.39 -1.24 16.88
CA GLY A 24 -15.64 -2.02 16.82
C GLY A 24 -16.61 -1.57 15.73
N LEU A 25 -16.43 -0.41 15.10
CA LEU A 25 -17.34 0.13 14.09
C LEU A 25 -16.87 -0.15 12.64
N ALA A 26 -15.67 -0.68 12.46
CA ALA A 26 -15.12 -1.02 11.13
C ALA A 26 -15.44 -2.46 10.68
N GLU A 27 -15.96 -3.32 11.56
CA GLU A 27 -16.48 -4.65 11.22
C GLU A 27 -17.96 -4.65 10.85
N ASP A 28 -18.35 -3.88 9.83
CA ASP A 28 -19.60 -4.16 9.16
C ASP A 28 -19.37 -5.22 8.08
N LYS A 29 -19.79 -6.41 8.45
CA LYS A 29 -19.78 -7.65 7.68
C LYS A 29 -20.30 -7.42 6.27
N ILE A 30 -19.42 -7.32 5.31
CA ILE A 30 -19.73 -7.69 3.94
C ILE A 30 -19.88 -9.21 3.94
N ASN A 31 -21.07 -9.66 4.26
CA ASN A 31 -21.53 -11.03 4.10
C ASN A 31 -21.40 -11.38 2.61
N LYS A 32 -20.30 -12.02 2.24
CA LYS A 32 -20.17 -12.68 0.95
C LYS A 32 -21.13 -13.85 0.91
N THR A 33 -22.37 -13.60 0.57
CA THR A 33 -23.25 -14.61 0.02
C THR A 33 -22.77 -14.91 -1.39
N SER A 34 -21.82 -15.81 -1.50
CA SER A 34 -21.52 -16.51 -2.75
C SER A 34 -22.67 -17.46 -3.04
N THR A 35 -23.75 -16.95 -3.60
CA THR A 35 -24.75 -17.79 -4.23
C THR A 35 -24.18 -18.25 -5.55
N SER A 36 -23.80 -19.53 -5.58
CA SER A 36 -23.58 -20.27 -6.82
C SER A 36 -24.87 -20.20 -7.63
N ARG A 37 -24.87 -19.43 -8.69
CA ARG A 37 -25.76 -19.61 -9.83
C ARG A 37 -24.94 -20.09 -11.01
N HIS A 38 -24.55 -21.33 -10.94
CA HIS A 38 -24.30 -22.15 -12.12
C HIS A 38 -25.67 -22.68 -12.54
N ASP A 39 -26.11 -22.26 -13.68
CA ASP A 39 -27.02 -22.86 -14.65
C ASP A 39 -27.93 -21.77 -15.21
N MET A 40 -27.67 -21.41 -16.42
CA MET A 40 -28.57 -21.09 -17.53
C MET A 40 -27.96 -20.03 -18.44
N ALA A 41 -27.34 -20.50 -19.49
CA ALA A 41 -27.49 -20.02 -20.87
C ALA A 41 -26.58 -20.83 -21.78
N LYS A 42 -26.99 -22.02 -22.16
CA LYS A 42 -26.51 -22.65 -23.39
C LYS A 42 -27.32 -22.08 -24.53
N SER A 43 -26.87 -21.05 -25.18
CA SER A 43 -27.27 -20.74 -26.53
C SER A 43 -26.24 -21.31 -27.50
N HIS A 44 -26.74 -22.14 -28.39
CA HIS A 44 -26.00 -22.85 -29.40
C HIS A 44 -25.35 -21.90 -30.39
N ILE A 45 -24.05 -21.73 -30.29
CA ILE A 45 -23.21 -21.40 -31.42
C ILE A 45 -22.11 -22.47 -31.43
N LYS A 46 -21.87 -23.06 -32.59
CA LYS A 46 -20.85 -24.07 -32.83
C LYS A 46 -19.49 -23.43 -32.54
N ALA A 47 -19.03 -23.55 -31.30
CA ALA A 47 -17.81 -22.94 -30.82
C ALA A 47 -16.64 -23.66 -31.51
N SER A 48 -15.93 -22.96 -32.38
CA SER A 48 -14.53 -23.25 -32.63
C SER A 48 -13.82 -23.20 -31.27
N GLU A 49 -12.89 -24.12 -31.02
CA GLU A 49 -12.10 -24.05 -29.79
C GLU A 49 -11.44 -22.64 -29.65
N PRO A 50 -11.45 -22.03 -28.47
CA PRO A 50 -10.88 -20.72 -28.28
C PRO A 50 -9.38 -20.71 -28.62
N ILE A 51 -8.92 -19.62 -29.21
CA ILE A 51 -7.50 -19.44 -29.53
C ILE A 51 -6.73 -19.26 -28.21
N ASN A 52 -5.81 -20.17 -27.94
CA ASN A 52 -4.90 -20.04 -26.81
C ASN A 52 -3.78 -19.07 -27.17
N VAL A 53 -3.61 -18.05 -26.32
CA VAL A 53 -2.54 -17.05 -26.42
C VAL A 53 -1.56 -17.28 -25.30
N ASP A 54 -0.39 -17.80 -25.63
CA ASP A 54 0.70 -17.99 -24.67
C ASP A 54 1.29 -16.62 -24.30
N ILE A 55 1.41 -16.34 -22.99
CA ILE A 55 1.88 -15.07 -22.50
C ILE A 55 3.17 -15.25 -21.71
N TYR A 56 4.17 -14.45 -22.11
CA TYR A 56 5.40 -14.25 -21.37
C TYR A 56 5.41 -12.79 -20.91
N ALA A 57 5.64 -12.55 -19.64
CA ALA A 57 5.64 -11.21 -19.06
C ALA A 57 6.95 -10.94 -18.33
N VAL A 58 7.46 -9.73 -18.48
CA VAL A 58 8.60 -9.23 -17.74
C VAL A 58 8.17 -7.92 -17.09
N LEU A 59 8.28 -7.81 -15.78
CA LEU A 59 8.18 -6.54 -15.08
C LEU A 59 9.57 -5.90 -15.13
N ASP A 60 9.74 -4.90 -15.99
CA ASP A 60 11.03 -4.25 -16.23
C ASP A 60 11.39 -3.34 -15.06
N ARG A 61 10.44 -2.48 -14.65
CA ARG A 61 10.61 -1.56 -13.52
C ARG A 61 9.32 -1.31 -12.77
N VAL A 62 9.49 -1.02 -11.47
CA VAL A 62 8.46 -0.38 -10.63
C VAL A 62 9.09 0.87 -10.04
N PHE A 63 8.45 1.99 -10.20
CA PHE A 63 8.93 3.28 -9.74
C PHE A 63 7.78 4.20 -9.36
N ASP A 64 8.08 5.39 -8.80
CA ASP A 64 7.06 6.33 -8.31
C ASP A 64 6.04 5.66 -7.37
N ILE A 65 6.53 4.79 -6.46
CA ILE A 65 5.66 4.20 -5.43
C ILE A 65 5.26 5.33 -4.47
N ASN A 66 4.06 5.85 -4.67
CA ASN A 66 3.49 6.89 -3.81
C ASN A 66 2.51 6.26 -2.83
N ILE A 67 2.94 6.14 -1.57
CA ILE A 67 2.14 5.50 -0.51
C ILE A 67 0.96 6.39 -0.12
N SER A 68 1.14 7.72 -0.08
CA SER A 68 0.08 8.65 0.31
C SER A 68 -1.04 8.70 -0.73
N GLU A 69 -0.73 8.69 -2.01
CA GLU A 69 -1.71 8.65 -3.10
C GLU A 69 -2.16 7.24 -3.47
N ARG A 70 -1.54 6.23 -2.86
CA ARG A 70 -1.81 4.82 -3.13
C ARG A 70 -1.66 4.46 -4.61
N SER A 71 -0.58 4.92 -5.22
CA SER A 71 -0.29 4.70 -6.63
C SER A 71 1.15 4.25 -6.85
N TYR A 72 1.39 3.58 -7.97
CA TYR A 72 2.73 3.24 -8.43
C TYR A 72 2.76 3.23 -9.95
N LYS A 73 3.93 3.45 -10.53
CA LYS A 73 4.15 3.32 -11.97
C LYS A 73 4.89 2.03 -12.26
N ALA A 74 4.39 1.27 -13.23
CA ALA A 74 5.00 0.04 -13.69
C ALA A 74 5.37 0.16 -15.17
N GLU A 75 6.53 -0.36 -15.52
CA GLU A 75 6.97 -0.59 -16.88
C GLU A 75 7.08 -2.10 -17.09
N ALA A 76 6.36 -2.61 -18.08
CA ALA A 76 6.27 -4.04 -18.33
C ALA A 76 6.42 -4.36 -19.81
N GLU A 77 7.01 -5.51 -20.06
CA GLU A 77 7.16 -6.13 -21.37
C GLU A 77 6.29 -7.38 -21.41
N VAL A 78 5.52 -7.53 -22.48
CA VAL A 78 4.62 -8.66 -22.68
C VAL A 78 4.81 -9.21 -24.07
N ILE A 79 4.98 -10.52 -24.15
CA ILE A 79 4.97 -11.27 -25.40
C ILE A 79 3.66 -12.07 -25.44
N LEU A 80 2.89 -11.84 -26.50
CA LEU A 80 1.68 -12.56 -26.83
C LEU A 80 1.95 -13.48 -28.03
N LYS A 81 1.94 -14.78 -27.84
CA LYS A 81 2.24 -15.77 -28.88
C LYS A 81 1.02 -16.64 -29.16
N TRP A 82 0.65 -16.77 -30.42
CA TRP A 82 -0.49 -17.62 -30.83
C TRP A 82 -0.26 -18.27 -32.19
N ARG A 83 -1.11 -19.23 -32.50
CA ARG A 83 -1.15 -19.83 -33.85
C ARG A 83 -2.25 -19.16 -34.67
N PRO A 84 -1.91 -18.62 -35.86
CA PRO A 84 -2.87 -17.96 -36.73
C PRO A 84 -3.89 -18.95 -37.34
N SER A 85 -5.02 -18.42 -37.76
CA SER A 85 -6.02 -19.16 -38.54
C SER A 85 -5.48 -19.48 -39.95
N LYS A 86 -6.19 -20.37 -40.66
CA LYS A 86 -5.84 -20.72 -42.05
C LYS A 86 -5.92 -19.51 -42.97
N ASP A 87 -6.84 -18.62 -42.71
CA ASP A 87 -7.04 -17.37 -43.52
C ASP A 87 -5.89 -16.41 -43.26
N ASP A 88 -5.47 -16.23 -42.04
CA ASP A 88 -4.32 -15.40 -41.66
C ASP A 88 -3.01 -15.95 -42.26
N LEU A 89 -2.85 -17.29 -42.28
CA LEU A 89 -1.67 -17.92 -42.89
C LEU A 89 -1.53 -17.56 -44.38
N ASN A 90 -2.63 -17.45 -45.12
CA ASN A 90 -2.60 -17.00 -46.52
C ASN A 90 -2.12 -15.56 -46.68
N ILE A 91 -2.38 -14.69 -45.74
CA ILE A 91 -1.91 -13.31 -45.72
C ILE A 91 -0.42 -13.30 -45.36
N ILE A 92 -0.05 -14.00 -44.29
CA ILE A 92 1.31 -14.06 -43.77
C ILE A 92 2.29 -14.66 -44.79
N SER A 93 1.88 -15.70 -45.52
CA SER A 93 2.71 -16.34 -46.54
C SER A 93 3.16 -15.41 -47.69
N LYS A 94 2.48 -14.27 -47.87
CA LYS A 94 2.81 -13.24 -48.87
C LYS A 94 3.77 -12.19 -48.34
N LEU A 95 4.01 -12.16 -47.02
CA LEU A 95 4.92 -11.20 -46.39
C LEU A 95 6.37 -11.58 -46.68
N LYS A 96 7.20 -10.58 -46.95
CA LYS A 96 8.62 -10.78 -47.30
C LYS A 96 9.54 -10.84 -46.11
N GLU A 97 9.13 -10.23 -45.03
CA GLU A 97 9.91 -10.10 -43.82
C GLU A 97 9.25 -10.92 -42.70
N HIS A 98 10.04 -11.26 -41.71
CA HIS A 98 9.58 -12.03 -40.55
C HIS A 98 9.50 -11.18 -39.28
N HIS A 99 9.95 -9.93 -39.31
CA HIS A 99 9.97 -9.01 -38.18
C HIS A 99 9.55 -7.62 -38.60
N TYR A 100 8.56 -7.05 -37.93
CA TYR A 100 7.97 -5.76 -38.21
C TYR A 100 7.90 -4.89 -36.95
N SER A 101 8.11 -3.60 -37.09
CA SER A 101 8.07 -2.63 -35.98
C SER A 101 7.32 -1.36 -36.36
N GLY A 102 6.85 -0.61 -35.35
CA GLY A 102 6.20 0.67 -35.52
C GLY A 102 4.94 0.60 -36.41
N SER A 103 4.81 1.49 -37.41
CA SER A 103 3.65 1.56 -38.30
C SER A 103 3.45 0.30 -39.14
N HIS A 104 4.53 -0.33 -39.59
CA HIS A 104 4.44 -1.58 -40.35
C HIS A 104 3.89 -2.74 -39.53
N ALA A 105 4.25 -2.82 -38.25
CA ALA A 105 3.65 -3.78 -37.37
C ALA A 105 2.14 -3.56 -37.21
N GLN A 106 1.72 -2.30 -37.12
CA GLN A 106 0.30 -1.95 -37.01
C GLN A 106 -0.48 -2.30 -38.30
N GLU A 107 0.07 -2.00 -39.46
CA GLU A 107 -0.53 -2.34 -40.76
C GLU A 107 -0.77 -3.85 -40.93
N ILE A 108 0.13 -4.68 -40.41
CA ILE A 108 -0.04 -6.15 -40.45
C ILE A 108 -1.13 -6.58 -39.48
N LEU A 109 -1.12 -6.05 -38.26
CA LEU A 109 -2.13 -6.40 -37.24
C LEU A 109 -3.55 -6.03 -37.69
N GLU A 110 -3.71 -4.98 -38.51
CA GLU A 110 -5.02 -4.61 -39.08
C GLU A 110 -5.53 -5.62 -40.11
N GLN A 111 -4.64 -6.42 -40.72
CA GLN A 111 -4.99 -7.41 -41.74
C GLN A 111 -5.23 -8.82 -41.21
N ILE A 112 -4.76 -9.13 -39.99
CA ILE A 112 -4.85 -10.45 -39.37
C ILE A 112 -5.55 -10.40 -38.02
N TRP A 113 -6.10 -11.52 -37.61
CA TRP A 113 -6.57 -11.64 -36.22
C TRP A 113 -5.39 -11.54 -35.24
N HIS A 114 -5.54 -10.74 -34.18
CA HIS A 114 -4.52 -10.59 -33.16
C HIS A 114 -5.15 -10.39 -31.78
N PRO A 115 -4.49 -10.84 -30.69
CA PRO A 115 -4.93 -10.61 -29.34
C PRO A 115 -4.71 -9.14 -28.95
N GLU A 116 -5.72 -8.55 -28.29
CA GLU A 116 -5.64 -7.23 -27.68
C GLU A 116 -5.97 -7.31 -26.20
N PHE A 117 -5.34 -6.47 -25.40
CA PHE A 117 -5.63 -6.39 -23.97
C PHE A 117 -5.70 -4.95 -23.49
N ILE A 118 -6.42 -4.75 -22.41
CA ILE A 118 -6.41 -3.52 -21.62
C ILE A 118 -5.81 -3.80 -20.24
N VAL A 119 -5.15 -2.80 -19.68
CA VAL A 119 -4.70 -2.87 -18.28
C VAL A 119 -5.85 -2.43 -17.39
N LYS A 120 -6.23 -3.29 -16.44
CA LYS A 120 -7.38 -3.03 -15.56
C LYS A 120 -7.01 -2.08 -14.44
N SER A 121 -7.90 -1.12 -14.19
CA SER A 121 -7.75 -0.14 -13.10
C SER A 121 -6.56 0.81 -13.28
N GLU A 122 -6.10 1.05 -14.50
CA GLU A 122 -5.10 2.08 -14.74
C GLU A 122 -5.61 3.46 -14.29
N LEU A 123 -4.74 4.23 -13.64
CA LEU A 123 -5.02 5.60 -13.19
C LEU A 123 -4.78 6.64 -14.29
N SER A 124 -3.94 6.30 -15.25
CA SER A 124 -3.67 7.08 -16.45
C SER A 124 -3.67 6.16 -17.66
N ARG A 125 -3.94 6.72 -18.84
CA ARG A 125 -3.87 5.95 -20.08
C ARG A 125 -2.49 5.29 -20.22
N ARG A 126 -2.48 4.00 -20.53
CA ARG A 126 -1.28 3.22 -20.81
C ARG A 126 -0.47 3.89 -21.95
N GLU A 127 0.79 4.11 -21.72
CA GLU A 127 1.75 4.59 -22.70
C GLU A 127 2.43 3.37 -23.34
N GLN A 128 2.16 3.17 -24.63
CA GLN A 128 2.85 2.14 -25.41
C GLN A 128 4.21 2.67 -25.85
N LEU A 129 5.28 2.11 -25.31
CA LEU A 129 6.64 2.54 -25.58
C LEU A 129 7.17 1.91 -26.87
N PHE A 130 6.88 0.63 -27.07
CA PHE A 130 7.39 -0.12 -28.21
C PHE A 130 6.47 -1.29 -28.52
N ARG A 131 6.31 -1.61 -29.84
CA ARG A 131 5.57 -2.79 -30.30
C ARG A 131 6.22 -3.37 -31.54
N THR A 132 6.39 -4.70 -31.57
CA THR A 132 6.82 -5.44 -32.75
C THR A 132 5.95 -6.65 -32.98
N VAL A 133 5.95 -7.12 -34.22
CA VAL A 133 5.30 -8.34 -34.65
C VAL A 133 6.36 -9.23 -35.30
N SER A 134 6.44 -10.47 -34.88
CA SER A 134 7.36 -11.47 -35.44
C SER A 134 6.58 -12.70 -35.89
N ILE A 135 6.99 -13.23 -37.03
CA ILE A 135 6.48 -14.48 -37.57
C ILE A 135 7.56 -15.53 -37.37
N ASN A 136 7.28 -16.51 -36.54
CA ASN A 136 8.24 -17.54 -36.18
C ASN A 136 8.32 -18.64 -37.25
N PRO A 137 9.45 -19.36 -37.36
CA PRO A 137 9.61 -20.47 -38.30
C PRO A 137 8.59 -21.63 -38.11
N ASP A 138 8.03 -21.76 -36.91
CA ASP A 138 6.98 -22.76 -36.58
C ASP A 138 5.57 -22.30 -37.03
N GLY A 139 5.47 -21.15 -37.68
CA GLY A 139 4.23 -20.56 -38.16
C GLY A 139 3.44 -19.83 -37.08
N SER A 140 3.94 -19.72 -35.85
CA SER A 140 3.32 -18.90 -34.81
C SER A 140 3.62 -17.42 -35.01
N ILE A 141 2.69 -16.57 -34.57
CA ILE A 141 2.87 -15.11 -34.55
C ILE A 141 3.13 -14.69 -33.10
N GLU A 142 3.97 -13.69 -32.97
CA GLU A 142 4.35 -13.12 -31.68
C GLU A 142 4.25 -11.59 -31.73
N ILE A 143 3.53 -11.02 -30.78
CA ILE A 143 3.56 -9.58 -30.52
C ILE A 143 4.40 -9.36 -29.26
N PHE A 144 5.45 -8.57 -29.40
CA PHE A 144 6.14 -7.99 -28.25
C PHE A 144 5.63 -6.56 -28.04
N GLU A 145 5.22 -6.25 -26.82
CA GLU A 145 4.79 -4.91 -26.43
C GLU A 145 5.44 -4.51 -25.11
N LYS A 146 6.09 -3.34 -25.13
CA LYS A 146 6.59 -2.65 -23.93
C LYS A 146 5.69 -1.46 -23.64
N PHE A 147 5.21 -1.35 -22.40
CA PHE A 147 4.32 -0.29 -21.98
C PHE A 147 4.62 0.21 -20.58
N SER A 148 4.16 1.42 -20.29
CA SER A 148 4.22 2.04 -18.95
C SER A 148 2.84 2.52 -18.54
N THR A 149 2.49 2.38 -17.26
CA THR A 149 1.19 2.81 -16.74
C THR A 149 1.22 3.06 -15.23
N TYR A 150 0.35 3.97 -14.75
CA TYR A 150 0.11 4.18 -13.34
C TYR A 150 -1.04 3.28 -12.85
N LEU A 151 -0.83 2.64 -11.71
CA LEU A 151 -1.72 1.66 -11.13
C LEU A 151 -2.00 1.97 -9.65
N PRO A 152 -3.22 1.66 -9.15
CA PRO A 152 -3.54 1.85 -7.76
C PRO A 152 -2.95 0.74 -6.88
N ILE A 153 -2.49 1.12 -5.71
CA ILE A 153 -2.12 0.20 -4.63
C ILE A 153 -3.41 -0.20 -3.91
N LYS A 154 -3.77 -1.48 -3.98
CA LYS A 154 -4.96 -2.05 -3.34
C LYS A 154 -4.68 -2.81 -2.06
N SER A 155 -3.42 -2.93 -1.69
CA SER A 155 -2.97 -3.60 -0.47
C SER A 155 -3.51 -2.90 0.78
N GLU A 156 -3.85 -3.65 1.80
CA GLU A 156 -4.13 -3.12 3.13
C GLU A 156 -2.83 -2.65 3.79
N MET A 157 -2.88 -1.48 4.42
CA MET A 157 -1.69 -0.82 4.99
C MET A 157 -1.87 -0.53 6.49
N THR A 158 -2.68 -1.32 7.20
CA THR A 158 -2.91 -1.14 8.65
C THR A 158 -1.62 -1.19 9.45
N SER A 159 -0.75 -2.13 9.13
CA SER A 159 0.55 -2.33 9.79
C SER A 159 1.69 -1.51 9.21
N TYR A 160 1.41 -0.62 8.24
CA TYR A 160 2.48 0.20 7.65
C TYR A 160 3.28 0.92 8.74
N PRO A 161 4.63 0.89 8.70
CA PRO A 161 5.51 0.45 7.61
C PRO A 161 5.98 -1.03 7.68
N PHE A 162 5.44 -1.85 8.57
CA PHE A 162 5.90 -3.24 8.76
C PHE A 162 5.23 -4.26 7.83
N GLY A 163 4.10 -3.90 7.24
CA GLY A 163 3.34 -4.77 6.34
C GLY A 163 3.99 -4.95 4.97
N ASN A 164 3.50 -5.94 4.25
CA ASN A 164 3.87 -6.16 2.87
C ASN A 164 2.97 -5.33 1.95
N LEU A 165 3.50 -4.96 0.78
CA LEU A 165 2.80 -4.25 -0.26
C LEU A 165 2.51 -5.20 -1.43
N ASP A 166 1.25 -5.61 -1.56
CA ASP A 166 0.82 -6.46 -2.67
C ASP A 166 0.40 -5.61 -3.85
N LEU A 167 1.14 -5.73 -4.94
CA LEU A 167 0.94 -5.01 -6.19
C LEU A 167 0.45 -5.96 -7.28
N ASN A 168 -0.39 -5.47 -8.18
CA ASN A 168 -0.99 -6.28 -9.21
C ASN A 168 -1.19 -5.52 -10.53
N ILE A 169 -0.73 -6.11 -11.63
CA ILE A 169 -1.01 -5.66 -12.99
C ILE A 169 -2.02 -6.63 -13.61
N GLY A 170 -3.27 -6.20 -13.75
CA GLY A 170 -4.31 -6.99 -14.37
C GLY A 170 -4.47 -6.65 -15.84
N MET A 171 -4.28 -7.61 -16.73
CA MET A 171 -4.52 -7.48 -18.17
C MET A 171 -5.78 -8.27 -18.55
N VAL A 172 -6.69 -7.66 -19.30
CA VAL A 172 -7.97 -8.28 -19.69
C VAL A 172 -8.08 -8.28 -21.20
N ALA A 173 -8.44 -9.42 -21.77
CA ALA A 173 -8.76 -9.56 -23.18
C ALA A 173 -10.09 -8.84 -23.46
N PHE A 174 -10.02 -7.61 -23.93
CA PHE A 174 -11.23 -6.79 -24.06
C PHE A 174 -11.99 -7.01 -25.38
N LYS A 175 -11.28 -7.29 -26.47
CA LYS A 175 -11.86 -7.39 -27.82
C LYS A 175 -12.50 -8.75 -28.07
N HIS A 176 -11.99 -9.78 -27.44
CA HIS A 176 -12.39 -11.18 -27.62
C HIS A 176 -12.82 -11.78 -26.28
N ASP A 177 -13.99 -12.39 -26.25
CA ASP A 177 -14.47 -13.08 -25.05
C ASP A 177 -13.75 -14.43 -24.85
N SER A 178 -14.04 -15.09 -23.73
CA SER A 178 -13.39 -16.38 -23.38
C SER A 178 -13.79 -17.55 -24.27
N SER A 179 -14.82 -17.41 -25.10
CA SER A 179 -15.19 -18.39 -26.11
C SER A 179 -14.34 -18.29 -27.36
N GLU A 180 -13.73 -17.13 -27.61
CA GLU A 180 -12.87 -16.84 -28.74
C GLU A 180 -11.39 -16.89 -28.39
N MET A 181 -11.00 -16.40 -27.19
CA MET A 181 -9.61 -16.26 -26.78
C MET A 181 -9.39 -16.55 -25.30
N LEU A 182 -8.34 -17.31 -25.00
CA LEU A 182 -7.88 -17.59 -23.64
C LEU A 182 -6.41 -17.23 -23.47
N PHE A 183 -6.10 -16.48 -22.42
CA PHE A 183 -4.73 -16.24 -21.99
C PHE A 183 -4.17 -17.47 -21.30
N LYS A 184 -2.98 -17.89 -21.69
CA LYS A 184 -2.25 -19.00 -21.11
C LYS A 184 -0.92 -18.47 -20.53
N PRO A 185 -0.77 -18.45 -19.22
CA PRO A 185 0.44 -17.97 -18.58
C PRO A 185 1.57 -18.97 -18.81
N VAL A 186 2.71 -18.50 -19.29
CA VAL A 186 3.90 -19.34 -19.52
C VAL A 186 5.02 -18.96 -18.58
N SER A 187 5.41 -17.68 -18.55
CA SER A 187 6.47 -17.22 -17.67
C SER A 187 6.25 -15.77 -17.21
N PHE A 188 6.64 -15.51 -15.98
CA PHE A 188 6.71 -14.18 -15.41
C PHE A 188 8.08 -13.97 -14.76
N SER A 189 8.81 -12.99 -15.24
CA SER A 189 10.08 -12.57 -14.65
C SER A 189 10.04 -11.10 -14.25
N ILE A 190 10.92 -10.73 -13.35
CA ILE A 190 11.20 -9.35 -13.02
C ILE A 190 12.54 -9.04 -13.66
N GLY A 191 12.59 -8.00 -14.48
CA GLY A 191 13.71 -7.69 -15.35
C GLY A 191 15.00 -7.42 -14.58
N HIS A 192 16.10 -7.52 -15.28
CA HIS A 192 17.42 -7.14 -14.80
C HIS A 192 17.44 -5.63 -14.67
N ILE A 193 17.74 -5.14 -13.49
CA ILE A 193 17.88 -3.73 -13.24
C ILE A 193 19.34 -3.39 -13.47
N ASP A 194 19.60 -2.61 -14.52
CA ASP A 194 20.93 -2.09 -14.78
C ASP A 194 21.42 -1.28 -13.56
N SER A 195 22.62 -1.62 -13.11
CA SER A 195 23.27 -1.09 -11.90
C SER A 195 23.56 0.43 -11.91
N ASN A 196 23.19 1.14 -12.95
CA ASN A 196 23.43 2.58 -13.10
C ASN A 196 22.20 3.46 -12.85
N ASP A 197 21.01 2.90 -12.85
CA ASP A 197 19.80 3.62 -12.44
C ASP A 197 19.45 3.19 -11.01
N SER A 198 19.25 4.15 -10.13
CA SER A 198 19.01 3.99 -8.68
C SER A 198 17.72 3.22 -8.31
N ILE A 199 17.28 2.28 -9.13
CA ILE A 199 15.91 1.72 -9.08
C ILE A 199 15.87 0.23 -8.69
N GLY A 200 16.99 -0.43 -8.55
CA GLY A 200 17.00 -1.78 -8.01
C GLY A 200 18.37 -2.44 -8.09
N HIS A 201 18.79 -2.89 -6.95
CA HIS A 201 19.97 -3.75 -6.81
C HIS A 201 19.53 -5.20 -6.69
N ILE A 202 20.18 -6.09 -7.46
CA ILE A 202 20.18 -7.51 -7.12
C ILE A 202 21.26 -7.67 -6.06
N ASP A 203 20.83 -7.96 -4.83
CA ASP A 203 21.76 -8.35 -3.78
C ASP A 203 22.38 -9.70 -4.14
N ASN A 204 23.58 -10.01 -3.58
CA ASN A 204 24.30 -11.26 -3.81
C ASN A 204 23.50 -12.55 -3.52
N ASN A 205 22.24 -12.42 -3.06
CA ASN A 205 21.31 -13.50 -2.74
C ASN A 205 20.10 -13.57 -3.72
N ASP A 206 20.19 -13.04 -4.95
CA ASP A 206 19.10 -12.99 -5.94
C ASP A 206 17.84 -12.20 -5.49
N ASN A 207 17.96 -11.35 -4.47
CA ASN A 207 16.86 -10.48 -4.03
C ASN A 207 16.82 -9.21 -4.90
N VAL A 208 15.68 -8.96 -5.50
CA VAL A 208 15.40 -7.73 -6.25
C VAL A 208 15.01 -6.63 -5.26
N ILE A 209 15.75 -5.54 -5.24
CA ILE A 209 15.50 -4.36 -4.40
C ILE A 209 15.01 -3.22 -5.29
N ILE A 210 13.88 -2.61 -4.95
CA ILE A 210 13.26 -1.49 -5.66
C ILE A 210 13.22 -0.30 -4.71
N GLY A 211 14.22 0.58 -4.78
CA GLY A 211 14.38 1.67 -3.82
C GLY A 211 14.51 1.12 -2.38
N ASN A 212 13.57 1.49 -1.49
CA ASN A 212 13.50 0.99 -0.11
C ASN A 212 12.63 -0.27 0.02
N TRP A 213 12.37 -0.98 -1.08
CA TRP A 213 11.52 -2.16 -1.12
C TRP A 213 12.29 -3.37 -1.62
N SER A 214 12.12 -4.50 -0.95
CA SER A 214 12.64 -5.81 -1.37
C SER A 214 11.51 -6.68 -1.90
N LEU A 215 11.76 -7.41 -2.99
CA LEU A 215 10.80 -8.35 -3.55
C LEU A 215 10.76 -9.62 -2.68
N LEU A 216 9.55 -9.98 -2.21
CA LEU A 216 9.31 -11.23 -1.47
C LEU A 216 8.83 -12.37 -2.36
N GLY A 217 8.00 -12.06 -3.35
CA GLY A 217 7.42 -13.08 -4.20
C GLY A 217 6.72 -12.50 -5.41
N LYS A 218 6.47 -13.37 -6.39
CA LYS A 218 5.74 -13.04 -7.61
C LYS A 218 4.88 -14.22 -8.04
N SER A 219 3.74 -13.95 -8.67
CA SER A 219 2.89 -14.94 -9.29
C SER A 219 2.25 -14.41 -10.58
N MET A 220 1.88 -15.34 -11.45
CA MET A 220 1.16 -15.07 -12.69
C MET A 220 0.00 -16.05 -12.79
N ASP A 221 -1.21 -15.51 -12.76
CA ASP A 221 -2.43 -16.31 -12.73
C ASP A 221 -3.39 -15.85 -13.81
N THR A 222 -4.21 -16.79 -14.33
CA THR A 222 -5.31 -16.46 -15.22
C THR A 222 -6.64 -16.66 -14.52
N LEU A 223 -7.53 -15.72 -14.74
CA LEU A 223 -8.87 -15.69 -14.17
C LEU A 223 -9.88 -15.37 -15.28
N LEU A 224 -11.14 -15.64 -15.04
CA LEU A 224 -12.24 -15.22 -15.89
C LEU A 224 -12.91 -14.01 -15.26
N ASP A 225 -13.10 -12.95 -16.03
CA ASP A 225 -13.69 -11.69 -15.57
C ASP A 225 -14.99 -11.41 -16.35
N ASN A 226 -16.10 -11.30 -15.65
CA ASN A 226 -17.44 -11.04 -16.22
C ASN A 226 -17.94 -9.61 -15.97
N ARG A 227 -17.13 -8.75 -15.36
CA ARG A 227 -17.57 -7.42 -14.91
C ARG A 227 -17.59 -6.35 -15.99
N LEU A 228 -17.11 -6.66 -17.19
CA LEU A 228 -16.99 -5.69 -18.30
C LEU A 228 -18.15 -5.74 -19.29
N SER A 229 -19.08 -6.68 -19.16
CA SER A 229 -20.14 -6.89 -20.13
C SER A 229 -21.53 -6.76 -19.54
N SER A 230 -22.39 -5.99 -20.21
CA SER A 230 -23.84 -6.00 -19.99
C SER A 230 -24.51 -7.27 -20.50
N ASN A 231 -23.86 -8.00 -21.41
CA ASN A 231 -24.36 -9.22 -22.04
C ASN A 231 -23.92 -10.50 -21.34
N HIS A 232 -23.28 -10.40 -20.18
CA HIS A 232 -22.70 -11.54 -19.44
C HIS A 232 -21.54 -12.24 -20.15
N ASP A 233 -20.87 -11.55 -21.09
CA ASP A 233 -19.67 -12.08 -21.72
C ASP A 233 -18.57 -12.21 -20.67
N ILE A 234 -17.80 -13.28 -20.77
CA ILE A 234 -16.71 -13.60 -19.85
C ILE A 234 -15.40 -13.39 -20.60
N TYR A 235 -14.50 -12.62 -20.02
CA TYR A 235 -13.21 -12.29 -20.62
C TYR A 235 -12.07 -13.00 -19.90
N SER A 236 -11.07 -13.44 -20.67
CA SER A 236 -9.84 -13.94 -20.09
C SER A 236 -9.03 -12.81 -19.49
N LYS A 237 -8.61 -12.97 -18.24
CA LYS A 237 -7.80 -12.01 -17.48
C LYS A 237 -6.52 -12.64 -17.02
N LEU A 238 -5.41 -11.98 -17.26
CA LEU A 238 -4.11 -12.27 -16.68
C LEU A 238 -3.86 -11.36 -15.49
N SER A 239 -3.32 -11.90 -14.41
CA SER A 239 -2.96 -11.18 -13.18
C SER A 239 -1.49 -11.43 -12.89
N LEU A 240 -0.68 -10.37 -12.99
CA LEU A 240 0.72 -10.38 -12.58
C LEU A 240 0.77 -9.78 -11.19
N SER A 241 1.02 -10.60 -10.18
CA SER A 241 1.08 -10.19 -8.78
C SER A 241 2.51 -10.26 -8.26
N PHE A 242 2.90 -9.28 -7.48
CA PHE A 242 4.20 -9.26 -6.81
C PHE A 242 4.08 -8.56 -5.47
N THR A 243 4.80 -9.08 -4.48
CA THR A 243 4.77 -8.62 -3.10
C THR A 243 6.09 -7.96 -2.74
N LEU A 244 6.03 -6.73 -2.28
CA LEU A 244 7.17 -5.94 -1.84
C LEU A 244 7.15 -5.81 -0.30
N LYS A 245 8.33 -5.83 0.31
CA LYS A 245 8.54 -5.56 1.73
C LYS A 245 9.32 -4.27 1.89
N HIS A 246 8.82 -3.38 2.74
CA HIS A 246 9.48 -2.12 3.05
C HIS A 246 10.73 -2.32 3.91
N ASP A 247 11.77 -1.52 3.67
CA ASP A 247 12.92 -1.48 4.57
C ASP A 247 12.54 -0.73 5.86
N PHE A 248 12.49 -1.48 6.96
CA PHE A 248 12.13 -0.95 8.26
C PHE A 248 13.08 0.14 8.77
N LEU A 249 14.38 0.06 8.44
CA LEU A 249 15.38 0.99 8.97
C LEU A 249 15.13 2.43 8.52
N ASP A 250 14.67 2.63 7.28
CA ASP A 250 14.32 3.96 6.78
C ASP A 250 13.14 4.57 7.57
N SER A 251 12.08 3.79 7.75
CA SER A 251 10.93 4.22 8.56
C SER A 251 11.26 4.44 10.03
N LEU A 252 12.16 3.61 10.59
CA LEU A 252 12.63 3.78 11.97
C LEU A 252 13.29 5.15 12.15
N GLN A 253 14.18 5.53 11.23
CA GLN A 253 14.89 6.80 11.33
C GLN A 253 13.99 8.01 11.06
N LYS A 254 13.15 7.96 10.05
CA LYS A 254 12.33 9.10 9.62
C LYS A 254 11.10 9.34 10.50
N ILE A 255 10.45 8.28 10.96
CA ILE A 255 9.14 8.35 11.62
C ILE A 255 9.25 8.07 13.12
N PHE A 256 9.80 6.89 13.48
CA PHE A 256 9.76 6.42 14.87
C PHE A 256 10.67 7.21 15.80
N ILE A 257 11.92 7.48 15.40
CA ILE A 257 12.87 8.21 16.24
C ILE A 257 12.35 9.60 16.62
N PRO A 258 11.83 10.46 15.70
CA PRO A 258 11.30 11.76 16.05
C PRO A 258 10.09 11.65 17.00
N ILE A 259 9.14 10.76 16.75
CA ILE A 259 7.95 10.60 17.59
C ILE A 259 8.32 10.11 19.00
N LEU A 260 9.18 9.09 19.10
CA LEU A 260 9.68 8.59 20.37
C LEU A 260 10.50 9.64 21.12
N GLY A 261 11.26 10.48 20.39
CA GLY A 261 11.96 11.63 20.95
C GLY A 261 11.02 12.63 21.61
N VAL A 262 9.93 12.99 20.96
CA VAL A 262 8.88 13.86 21.53
C VAL A 262 8.28 13.24 22.79
N LEU A 263 7.91 11.97 22.74
CA LEU A 263 7.39 11.24 23.92
C LEU A 263 8.39 11.24 25.06
N PHE A 264 9.64 10.91 24.79
CA PHE A 264 10.68 10.85 25.81
C PHE A 264 10.90 12.22 26.47
N ILE A 265 11.02 13.30 25.67
CA ILE A 265 11.20 14.66 26.21
C ILE A 265 9.96 15.08 27.00
N SER A 266 8.74 14.78 26.54
CA SER A 266 7.50 15.07 27.23
C SER A 266 7.46 14.42 28.63
N LEU A 267 7.88 13.16 28.72
CA LEU A 267 7.97 12.46 30.00
C LEU A 267 9.08 13.01 30.89
N MET A 268 10.25 13.33 30.30
CA MET A 268 11.36 13.94 31.04
C MET A 268 11.00 15.31 31.64
N LEU A 269 10.23 16.13 30.93
CA LEU A 269 9.79 17.43 31.47
C LEU A 269 8.94 17.27 32.75
N ASN A 270 8.20 16.16 32.91
CA ASN A 270 7.44 15.90 34.12
C ASN A 270 8.30 15.58 35.34
N THR A 271 9.53 15.10 35.16
CA THR A 271 10.45 14.78 36.28
C THR A 271 11.03 16.01 36.94
N PHE A 272 10.89 17.21 36.34
CA PHE A 272 11.31 18.47 36.97
C PHE A 272 10.34 18.82 38.11
N SER A 273 10.81 18.70 39.35
CA SER A 273 9.98 18.94 40.55
C SER A 273 9.49 20.37 40.62
N SER A 274 8.18 20.56 40.71
CA SER A 274 7.53 21.87 40.90
C SER A 274 7.83 22.48 42.28
N MET A 275 8.24 21.67 43.25
CA MET A 275 8.48 22.12 44.61
C MET A 275 9.81 22.86 44.81
N ARG A 276 10.78 22.69 43.91
CA ARG A 276 12.08 23.32 44.07
C ARG A 276 12.08 24.78 43.62
N PHE A 277 11.38 25.06 42.52
CA PHE A 277 11.31 26.41 41.93
C PHE A 277 9.99 26.57 41.19
N LYS A 278 9.30 27.70 41.41
CA LYS A 278 8.08 28.11 40.69
C LYS A 278 8.31 28.12 39.15
N GLU A 279 9.50 28.52 38.75
CA GLU A 279 9.94 28.60 37.35
C GLU A 279 9.88 27.24 36.64
N ASN A 280 9.97 26.13 37.38
CA ASN A 280 9.87 24.77 36.82
C ASN A 280 8.49 24.47 36.24
N ILE A 281 7.42 25.03 36.80
CA ILE A 281 6.05 24.88 36.31
C ILE A 281 5.91 25.57 34.96
N ASP A 282 6.39 26.78 34.86
CA ASP A 282 6.35 27.57 33.62
C ASP A 282 7.16 26.85 32.52
N MET A 283 8.34 26.32 32.87
CA MET A 283 9.17 25.53 31.95
C MET A 283 8.45 24.28 31.47
N ARG A 284 7.75 23.55 32.34
CA ARG A 284 6.97 22.34 31.98
C ARG A 284 5.83 22.70 31.02
N VAL A 285 5.05 23.75 31.33
CA VAL A 285 3.92 24.19 30.50
C VAL A 285 4.42 24.66 29.13
N MET A 286 5.42 25.55 29.07
CA MET A 286 6.01 26.03 27.83
C MET A 286 6.62 24.90 27.00
N GLY A 287 7.34 23.99 27.65
CA GLY A 287 7.92 22.82 27.01
C GLY A 287 6.88 21.90 26.39
N GLN A 288 5.80 21.59 27.11
CA GLN A 288 4.71 20.74 26.58
C GLN A 288 3.97 21.42 25.41
N ILE A 289 3.74 22.74 25.45
CA ILE A 289 3.17 23.49 24.33
C ILE A 289 4.08 23.39 23.09
N SER A 290 5.39 23.57 23.29
CA SER A 290 6.37 23.44 22.19
C SER A 290 6.40 22.03 21.60
N LEU A 291 6.32 20.99 22.43
CA LEU A 291 6.24 19.59 21.98
C LEU A 291 4.95 19.28 21.24
N LEU A 292 3.83 19.89 21.65
CA LEU A 292 2.55 19.76 20.95
C LEU A 292 2.64 20.33 19.53
N LEU A 293 3.21 21.53 19.40
CA LEU A 293 3.46 22.16 18.09
C LEU A 293 4.41 21.29 17.24
N THR A 294 5.47 20.76 17.85
CA THR A 294 6.41 19.86 17.19
C THR A 294 5.71 18.59 16.68
N THR A 295 4.81 18.01 17.47
CA THR A 295 4.03 16.81 17.06
C THR A 295 3.18 17.10 15.84
N PHE A 296 2.48 18.24 15.80
CA PHE A 296 1.71 18.63 14.62
C PHE A 296 2.60 18.92 13.42
N ALA A 297 3.73 19.63 13.61
CA ALA A 297 4.68 19.88 12.54
C ALA A 297 5.24 18.58 11.95
N LEU A 298 5.61 17.60 12.79
CA LEU A 298 6.04 16.27 12.34
C LEU A 298 4.95 15.57 11.54
N LYS A 299 3.70 15.58 11.99
CA LYS A 299 2.59 14.97 11.26
C LYS A 299 2.41 15.57 9.87
N PHE A 300 2.52 16.89 9.74
CA PHE A 300 2.44 17.58 8.44
C PHE A 300 3.64 17.24 7.54
N THR A 301 4.85 17.22 8.10
CA THR A 301 6.07 16.93 7.35
C THR A 301 6.06 15.48 6.81
N LEU A 302 5.48 14.56 7.57
CA LEU A 302 5.43 13.13 7.22
C LEU A 302 4.15 12.76 6.46
N SER A 303 3.30 13.72 6.08
CA SER A 303 2.02 13.44 5.40
C SER A 303 2.19 12.68 4.09
N ASP A 304 3.28 12.92 3.37
CA ASP A 304 3.56 12.28 2.09
C ASP A 304 4.10 10.84 2.24
N ASP A 305 4.68 10.53 3.41
CA ASP A 305 5.19 9.19 3.75
C ASP A 305 4.12 8.31 4.43
N ILE A 306 2.94 8.86 4.77
CA ILE A 306 1.87 8.14 5.47
C ILE A 306 0.75 7.83 4.48
N PRO A 307 0.28 6.56 4.39
CA PRO A 307 -0.79 6.21 3.47
C PRO A 307 -2.11 6.92 3.82
N SER A 308 -2.74 7.57 2.82
CA SER A 308 -4.08 8.11 2.98
C SER A 308 -5.11 6.98 2.88
N THR A 309 -5.61 6.54 4.03
CA THR A 309 -6.58 5.44 4.15
C THR A 309 -7.83 5.91 4.88
N HIS A 310 -8.93 5.18 4.71
CA HIS A 310 -10.17 5.41 5.47
C HIS A 310 -10.16 4.74 6.86
N TYR A 311 -9.08 4.09 7.21
CA TYR A 311 -8.80 3.48 8.52
C TYR A 311 -7.50 4.04 9.09
N LEU A 312 -7.29 3.89 10.40
CA LEU A 312 -6.07 4.32 11.06
C LEU A 312 -4.95 3.32 10.83
N THR A 313 -3.77 3.84 10.51
CA THR A 313 -2.54 3.06 10.41
C THR A 313 -1.81 3.03 11.75
N LEU A 314 -0.84 2.13 11.90
CA LEU A 314 0.03 2.09 13.09
C LEU A 314 0.67 3.45 13.39
N ILE A 315 1.08 4.17 12.34
CA ILE A 315 1.67 5.51 12.49
C ILE A 315 0.65 6.52 13.01
N ASP A 316 -0.59 6.48 12.54
CA ASP A 316 -1.66 7.36 13.04
C ASP A 316 -1.92 7.12 14.52
N TYR A 317 -1.95 5.87 14.96
CA TYR A 317 -2.08 5.53 16.38
C TYR A 317 -0.93 6.12 17.21
N LEU A 318 0.31 6.03 16.73
CA LEU A 318 1.46 6.62 17.43
C LEU A 318 1.35 8.13 17.56
N PHE A 319 0.93 8.84 16.50
CA PHE A 319 0.70 10.28 16.56
C PHE A 319 -0.42 10.65 17.54
N ILE A 320 -1.54 9.91 17.52
CA ILE A 320 -2.67 10.14 18.42
C ILE A 320 -2.23 9.96 19.88
N ILE A 321 -1.52 8.88 20.21
CA ILE A 321 -1.04 8.62 21.56
C ILE A 321 -0.06 9.70 21.99
N THR A 322 0.91 10.04 21.13
CA THR A 322 1.88 11.09 21.44
C THR A 322 1.17 12.40 21.78
N THR A 323 0.20 12.78 20.94
CA THR A 323 -0.60 13.99 21.16
C THR A 323 -1.35 13.94 22.49
N ILE A 324 -2.01 12.80 22.80
CA ILE A 324 -2.75 12.61 24.05
C ILE A 324 -1.82 12.69 25.27
N VAL A 325 -0.66 12.05 25.20
CA VAL A 325 0.32 12.06 26.30
C VAL A 325 0.85 13.49 26.55
N VAL A 326 1.17 14.23 25.47
CA VAL A 326 1.64 15.62 25.60
C VAL A 326 0.56 16.53 26.17
N ILE A 327 -0.69 16.42 25.70
CA ILE A 327 -1.84 17.17 26.24
C ILE A 327 -2.08 16.82 27.70
N PHE A 328 -2.04 15.54 28.04
CA PHE A 328 -2.19 15.07 29.43
C PHE A 328 -1.12 15.68 30.33
N ASN A 329 0.15 15.63 29.92
CA ASN A 329 1.27 16.18 30.66
C ASN A 329 1.17 17.71 30.80
N LEU A 330 0.66 18.39 29.77
CA LEU A 330 0.37 19.83 29.82
C LEU A 330 -0.71 20.15 30.87
N LEU A 331 -1.87 19.50 30.79
CA LEU A 331 -2.97 19.70 31.72
C LEU A 331 -2.56 19.36 33.17
N PHE A 332 -1.82 18.28 33.34
CA PHE A 332 -1.27 17.89 34.64
C PHE A 332 -0.35 18.98 35.21
N SER A 333 0.50 19.57 34.40
CA SER A 333 1.41 20.65 34.80
C SER A 333 0.64 21.93 35.22
N VAL A 334 -0.43 22.27 34.49
CA VAL A 334 -1.30 23.42 34.84
C VAL A 334 -2.01 23.18 36.17
N VAL A 335 -2.59 21.99 36.36
CA VAL A 335 -3.28 21.63 37.63
C VAL A 335 -2.32 21.67 38.83
N LEU A 336 -1.09 21.15 38.65
CA LEU A 336 -0.06 21.24 39.68
C LEU A 336 0.29 22.70 40.01
N GLY A 337 0.33 23.56 39.02
CA GLY A 337 0.58 25.01 39.21
C GLY A 337 -0.49 25.66 40.08
N GLU A 338 -1.77 25.40 39.82
CA GLU A 338 -2.87 25.90 40.66
C GLU A 338 -2.76 25.40 42.09
N TYR A 339 -2.52 24.11 42.32
CA TYR A 339 -2.38 23.57 43.69
C TYR A 339 -1.15 24.08 44.43
N TYR A 340 -0.07 24.40 43.72
CA TYR A 340 1.11 25.01 44.32
C TYR A 340 0.78 26.40 44.87
N LEU A 341 -0.02 27.17 44.15
CA LEU A 341 -0.47 28.51 44.60
C LEU A 341 -1.37 28.45 45.83
N ASP A 342 -2.14 27.38 45.98
CA ASP A 342 -3.05 27.16 47.12
C ASP A 342 -2.36 26.57 48.41
N GLY A 343 -1.04 26.43 48.39
CA GLY A 343 -0.26 26.03 49.59
C GLY A 343 -0.28 24.52 49.91
N GLY A 344 -0.69 23.66 48.99
CA GLY A 344 -0.87 22.18 49.21
C GLY A 344 0.40 21.33 49.13
N GLY A 345 1.57 21.79 49.58
CA GLY A 345 2.90 21.22 49.35
C GLY A 345 3.10 19.71 49.54
N ASP A 346 2.64 19.14 50.64
CA ASP A 346 2.86 17.70 50.89
C ASP A 346 2.02 16.77 50.02
N LYS A 347 0.81 17.18 49.67
CA LYS A 347 -0.06 16.42 48.76
C LYS A 347 0.48 16.46 47.31
N ILE A 348 0.96 17.62 46.88
CA ILE A 348 1.58 17.81 45.56
C ILE A 348 2.77 16.87 45.38
N ARG A 349 3.65 16.78 46.39
CA ARG A 349 4.83 15.93 46.34
C ARG A 349 4.50 14.43 46.17
N LYS A 350 3.39 13.97 46.80
CA LYS A 350 2.93 12.59 46.61
C LYS A 350 2.38 12.36 45.19
N ILE A 351 1.60 13.29 44.68
CA ILE A 351 1.00 13.20 43.34
C ILE A 351 2.08 13.26 42.26
N GLU A 352 3.07 14.16 42.38
CA GLU A 352 4.21 14.20 41.47
C GLU A 352 4.98 12.87 41.43
N LYS A 353 5.35 12.34 42.59
CA LYS A 353 6.06 11.05 42.66
C LYS A 353 5.29 9.92 41.99
N ILE A 354 3.98 9.86 42.20
CA ILE A 354 3.14 8.82 41.59
C ILE A 354 3.12 9.05 40.06
N SER A 355 2.96 10.27 39.61
CA SER A 355 2.96 10.61 38.16
C SER A 355 4.31 10.29 37.48
N ASP A 356 5.43 10.60 38.14
CA ASP A 356 6.78 10.38 37.60
C ASP A 356 7.05 8.90 37.24
N TYR A 357 6.44 7.96 38.00
CA TYR A 357 6.56 6.54 37.74
C TYR A 357 5.40 5.96 36.91
N ALA A 358 4.19 6.42 37.16
CA ALA A 358 3.00 5.87 36.51
C ALA A 358 2.90 6.30 35.04
N ALA A 359 3.19 7.56 34.73
CA ALA A 359 3.06 8.06 33.35
C ALA A 359 3.97 7.33 32.34
N PRO A 360 5.28 7.10 32.58
CA PRO A 360 6.12 6.34 31.68
C PRO A 360 5.67 4.89 31.51
N ILE A 361 5.26 4.23 32.60
CA ILE A 361 4.83 2.82 32.58
C ILE A 361 3.55 2.67 31.76
N ILE A 362 2.57 3.54 31.97
CA ILE A 362 1.29 3.52 31.24
C ILE A 362 1.55 3.81 29.77
N THR A 363 2.34 4.84 29.43
CA THR A 363 2.67 5.19 28.05
C THR A 363 3.37 4.05 27.33
N LEU A 364 4.37 3.43 27.96
CA LEU A 364 5.08 2.29 27.39
C LEU A 364 4.13 1.09 27.20
N GLY A 365 3.27 0.80 28.17
CA GLY A 365 2.28 -0.27 28.08
C GLY A 365 1.30 -0.07 26.92
N VAL A 366 0.81 1.16 26.73
CA VAL A 366 -0.09 1.51 25.61
C VAL A 366 0.62 1.37 24.27
N VAL A 367 1.85 1.88 24.15
CA VAL A 367 2.64 1.76 22.91
C VAL A 367 2.87 0.29 22.57
N ILE A 368 3.31 -0.53 23.54
CA ILE A 368 3.53 -1.98 23.32
C ILE A 368 2.23 -2.67 22.90
N CYS A 369 1.11 -2.35 23.56
CA CYS A 369 -0.19 -2.94 23.24
C CYS A 369 -0.61 -2.67 21.79
N ILE A 370 -0.42 -1.43 21.32
CA ILE A 370 -0.75 -1.05 19.94
C ILE A 370 0.17 -1.75 18.93
N PHE A 371 1.47 -1.82 19.22
CA PHE A 371 2.37 -2.59 18.35
C PHE A 371 1.93 -4.05 18.27
N TYR A 372 1.55 -4.66 19.38
CA TYR A 372 1.10 -6.05 19.42
C TYR A 372 -0.19 -6.27 18.60
N LEU A 373 -1.16 -5.34 18.70
CA LEU A 373 -2.45 -5.45 17.99
C LEU A 373 -2.36 -5.19 16.49
N ASN A 374 -1.39 -4.39 16.03
CA ASN A 374 -1.28 -4.03 14.61
C ASN A 374 -0.26 -4.89 13.82
N ILE A 375 0.61 -5.66 14.50
CA ILE A 375 1.60 -6.52 13.83
C ILE A 375 1.13 -7.97 13.75
N ASN A 376 0.26 -8.42 14.67
CA ASN A 376 -0.38 -9.74 14.64
C ASN A 376 -1.75 -9.71 13.97
#